data_f15ea5f71a24d42556e18aff2455c283
#
_entry.id   f15ea5f71a24d42556e18aff2455c283
#
_cell.length_a   1.000
_cell.length_b   1.000
_cell.length_c   1.000
_cell.angle_alpha   90.00
_cell.angle_beta   90.00
_cell.angle_gamma   90.00
#
_symmetry.space_group_name_H-M   'P 1'
#
loop_
_entity.id
_entity.type
_entity.pdbx_description
1 polymer ?
#
loop_
_entity_poly.entity_id
_entity_poly.type
_entity_poly.pdbx_seq_one_letter_code
_entity_poly.pdbx_strand_id
1 'polypeptide(L)'
;MENILIVSEKSWNKELVSYLQSTMPQYAFYLISQKEDFTVERIGSISPVKIFIPHWSYIIPSAIFERYECIVFHMTDLPYGRGGSPLQNLIVRGLTATKLSALRVEVGLDTGPVYLKMDLSLSGTAEEIFVRVNKLVGKMIVEIIQNNLQPVPQEGDPVVFKRRKPE
;
A
#
# COMPACT_ATOMS: atom_id res chain seq x y z
N MET A 1 3.19 -10.15 -22.19
CA MET A 1 2.30 -9.63 -21.14
C MET A 1 3.10 -9.50 -19.85
N GLU A 2 3.11 -8.32 -19.27
CA GLU A 2 3.82 -8.08 -18.02
C GLU A 2 3.00 -8.55 -16.82
N ASN A 3 3.69 -9.04 -15.79
CA ASN A 3 3.06 -9.57 -14.59
C ASN A 3 3.11 -8.55 -13.46
N ILE A 4 2.01 -8.41 -12.77
CA ILE A 4 1.86 -7.56 -11.58
C ILE A 4 1.48 -8.47 -10.40
N LEU A 5 2.16 -8.31 -9.28
CA LEU A 5 1.87 -9.07 -8.07
C LEU A 5 1.15 -8.19 -7.05
N ILE A 6 0.04 -8.71 -6.54
CA ILE A 6 -0.70 -8.12 -5.42
C ILE A 6 -0.43 -8.99 -4.18
N VAL A 7 -0.04 -8.37 -3.09
CA VAL A 7 0.21 -9.02 -1.80
C VAL A 7 -0.75 -8.46 -0.78
N SER A 8 -1.69 -9.26 -0.34
CA SER A 8 -2.72 -8.82 0.60
C SER A 8 -3.29 -10.02 1.37
N GLU A 9 -3.34 -9.92 2.69
CA GLU A 9 -3.89 -10.94 3.58
C GLU A 9 -5.39 -10.74 3.87
N LYS A 10 -6.00 -9.67 3.39
CA LYS A 10 -7.40 -9.33 3.68
C LYS A 10 -8.37 -10.04 2.74
N SER A 11 -9.58 -10.28 3.24
CA SER A 11 -10.61 -11.07 2.53
C SER A 11 -11.05 -10.45 1.20
N TRP A 12 -10.89 -9.14 1.03
CA TRP A 12 -11.27 -8.43 -0.20
C TRP A 12 -10.20 -8.42 -1.29
N ASN A 13 -9.10 -9.13 -1.08
CA ASN A 13 -7.99 -9.17 -2.02
C ASN A 13 -8.38 -9.74 -3.40
N LYS A 14 -9.29 -10.71 -3.42
CA LYS A 14 -9.78 -11.31 -4.67
C LYS A 14 -10.60 -10.33 -5.49
N GLU A 15 -11.41 -9.51 -4.83
CA GLU A 15 -12.18 -8.45 -5.50
C GLU A 15 -11.26 -7.40 -6.11
N LEU A 16 -10.21 -7.03 -5.40
CA LEU A 16 -9.20 -6.10 -5.90
C LEU A 16 -8.53 -6.66 -7.16
N VAL A 17 -8.08 -7.90 -7.12
CA VAL A 17 -7.45 -8.54 -8.27
C VAL A 17 -8.41 -8.63 -9.46
N SER A 18 -9.67 -9.00 -9.23
CA SER A 18 -10.69 -9.04 -10.27
C SER A 18 -10.92 -7.68 -10.91
N TYR A 19 -11.01 -6.64 -10.10
CA TYR A 19 -11.15 -5.26 -10.56
C TYR A 19 -9.97 -4.85 -11.45
N LEU A 20 -8.75 -5.12 -10.99
CA LEU A 20 -7.54 -4.77 -11.73
C LEU A 20 -7.44 -5.55 -13.05
N GLN A 21 -7.73 -6.84 -13.02
CA GLN A 21 -7.68 -7.68 -14.22
C GLN A 21 -8.69 -7.25 -15.26
N SER A 22 -9.91 -6.87 -14.84
CA SER A 22 -10.93 -6.35 -15.74
C SER A 22 -10.57 -4.99 -16.31
N THR A 23 -9.99 -4.12 -15.48
CA THR A 23 -9.66 -2.73 -15.85
C THR A 23 -8.45 -2.67 -16.76
N MET A 24 -7.47 -3.55 -16.54
CA MET A 24 -6.22 -3.58 -17.30
C MET A 24 -5.91 -4.98 -17.82
N PRO A 25 -6.67 -5.48 -18.81
CA PRO A 25 -6.51 -6.85 -19.30
C PRO A 25 -5.17 -7.11 -20.01
N GLN A 26 -4.41 -6.06 -20.32
CA GLN A 26 -3.08 -6.18 -20.92
C GLN A 26 -1.99 -6.63 -19.94
N TYR A 27 -2.31 -6.67 -18.64
CA TYR A 27 -1.41 -7.19 -17.60
C TYR A 27 -1.95 -8.51 -17.05
N ALA A 28 -1.07 -9.34 -16.51
CA ALA A 28 -1.46 -10.53 -15.75
C ALA A 28 -1.27 -10.23 -14.26
N PHE A 29 -2.34 -10.35 -13.49
CA PHE A 29 -2.33 -10.08 -12.05
C PHE A 29 -2.27 -11.38 -11.26
N TYR A 30 -1.35 -11.46 -10.31
CA TYR A 30 -1.16 -12.59 -9.41
C TYR A 30 -1.40 -12.14 -7.98
N LEU A 31 -1.82 -13.06 -7.13
CA LEU A 31 -2.11 -12.77 -5.72
C LEU A 31 -1.29 -13.68 -4.81
N ILE A 32 -0.65 -13.07 -3.81
CA ILE A 32 -0.11 -13.77 -2.65
C ILE A 32 -0.89 -13.29 -1.43
N SER A 33 -1.52 -14.21 -0.70
CA SER A 33 -2.35 -13.91 0.47
C SER A 33 -1.81 -14.51 1.76
N GLN A 34 -0.81 -15.38 1.67
CA GLN A 34 -0.23 -16.08 2.82
C GLN A 34 1.23 -15.68 2.98
N LYS A 35 1.64 -15.45 4.22
CA LYS A 35 3.03 -15.09 4.55
C LYS A 35 4.04 -16.11 4.01
N GLU A 36 3.69 -17.39 4.08
CA GLU A 36 4.55 -18.50 3.66
C GLU A 36 4.86 -18.48 2.16
N ASP A 37 3.99 -17.87 1.36
CA ASP A 37 4.14 -17.77 -0.09
C ASP A 37 4.91 -16.52 -0.54
N PHE A 38 5.14 -15.57 0.38
CA PHE A 38 5.85 -14.34 0.06
C PHE A 38 7.36 -14.56 0.21
N THR A 39 7.92 -15.26 -0.75
CA THR A 39 9.32 -15.68 -0.79
C THR A 39 9.98 -15.25 -2.09
N VAL A 40 11.30 -15.14 -2.07
CA VAL A 40 12.10 -14.79 -3.27
C VAL A 40 11.86 -15.81 -4.38
N GLU A 41 11.74 -17.10 -4.05
CA GLU A 41 11.49 -18.18 -5.01
C GLU A 41 10.13 -18.03 -5.69
N ARG A 42 9.07 -17.81 -4.90
CA ARG A 42 7.72 -17.66 -5.44
C ARG A 42 7.60 -16.41 -6.30
N ILE A 43 8.15 -15.30 -5.83
CA ILE A 43 8.16 -14.04 -6.59
C ILE A 43 8.95 -14.21 -7.89
N GLY A 44 10.09 -14.89 -7.82
CA GLY A 44 10.89 -15.18 -9.01
C GLY A 44 10.14 -16.00 -10.05
N SER A 45 9.31 -16.94 -9.61
CA SER A 45 8.48 -17.75 -10.54
C SER A 45 7.39 -16.92 -11.23
N ILE A 46 6.91 -15.84 -10.59
CA ILE A 46 5.93 -14.90 -11.16
C ILE A 46 6.64 -13.86 -12.03
N SER A 47 7.85 -13.46 -11.64
CA SER A 47 8.64 -12.44 -12.32
C SER A 47 7.86 -11.12 -12.54
N PRO A 48 7.34 -10.50 -11.48
CA PRO A 48 6.53 -9.28 -11.62
C PRO A 48 7.40 -8.06 -11.93
N VAL A 49 6.81 -7.12 -12.66
CA VAL A 49 7.44 -5.82 -12.90
C VAL A 49 7.18 -4.84 -11.74
N LYS A 50 6.09 -5.05 -11.01
CA LYS A 50 5.76 -4.30 -9.79
C LYS A 50 5.05 -5.20 -8.80
N ILE A 51 5.25 -4.91 -7.50
CA ILE A 51 4.57 -5.60 -6.40
C ILE A 51 3.81 -4.55 -5.59
N PHE A 52 2.49 -4.65 -5.55
CA PHE A 52 1.65 -3.77 -4.72
C PHE A 52 1.23 -4.52 -3.46
N ILE A 53 1.44 -3.90 -2.31
CA ILE A 53 1.24 -4.52 -0.99
C ILE A 53 0.27 -3.67 -0.17
N PRO A 54 -1.04 -3.73 -0.47
CA PRO A 54 -2.01 -2.84 0.19
C PRO A 54 -2.32 -3.18 1.65
N HIS A 55 -2.28 -4.46 2.00
CA HIS A 55 -2.67 -4.92 3.35
C HIS A 55 -1.79 -6.09 3.78
N TRP A 56 -0.76 -5.78 4.55
CA TRP A 56 0.23 -6.77 4.96
C TRP A 56 0.79 -6.44 6.34
N SER A 57 0.66 -7.37 7.28
CA SER A 57 1.05 -7.17 8.69
C SER A 57 2.53 -7.49 8.96
N TYR A 58 3.25 -7.97 7.95
CA TYR A 58 4.60 -8.47 8.12
C TYR A 58 5.63 -7.52 7.55
N ILE A 59 6.85 -7.61 8.07
CA ILE A 59 7.98 -6.85 7.52
C ILE A 59 8.31 -7.38 6.13
N ILE A 60 8.56 -6.47 5.19
CA ILE A 60 8.98 -6.83 3.83
C ILE A 60 10.50 -7.00 3.86
N PRO A 61 11.01 -8.22 3.56
CA PRO A 61 12.45 -8.45 3.59
C PRO A 61 13.21 -7.61 2.57
N SER A 62 14.40 -7.17 2.94
CA SER A 62 15.28 -6.43 2.03
C SER A 62 15.64 -7.22 0.77
N ALA A 63 15.76 -8.53 0.88
CA ALA A 63 15.99 -9.41 -0.27
C ALA A 63 14.89 -9.29 -1.33
N ILE A 64 13.69 -8.86 -0.95
CA ILE A 64 12.56 -8.65 -1.86
C ILE A 64 12.57 -7.21 -2.38
N PHE A 65 12.54 -6.20 -1.50
CA PHE A 65 12.40 -4.82 -1.97
C PHE A 65 13.66 -4.25 -2.64
N GLU A 66 14.81 -4.87 -2.46
CA GLU A 66 16.02 -4.49 -3.20
C GLU A 66 16.02 -5.02 -4.63
N ARG A 67 15.29 -6.11 -4.89
CA ARG A 67 15.22 -6.73 -6.22
C ARG A 67 13.99 -6.32 -7.02
N TYR A 68 12.91 -6.00 -6.33
CA TYR A 68 11.62 -5.70 -6.95
C TYR A 68 11.10 -4.35 -6.45
N GLU A 69 10.42 -3.64 -7.31
CA GLU A 69 9.73 -2.41 -6.94
C GLU A 69 8.49 -2.77 -6.13
N CYS A 70 8.57 -2.55 -4.81
CA CYS A 70 7.48 -2.83 -3.86
C CYS A 70 6.81 -1.52 -3.46
N ILE A 71 5.48 -1.48 -3.56
CA ILE A 71 4.67 -0.30 -3.30
C ILE A 71 3.67 -0.62 -2.20
N VAL A 72 3.73 0.14 -1.10
CA VAL A 72 2.81 0.04 0.03
C VAL A 72 1.92 1.27 0.10
N PHE A 73 0.84 1.16 0.89
CA PHE A 73 -0.16 2.21 1.06
C PHE A 73 -0.25 2.58 2.53
N HIS A 74 -0.17 3.87 2.85
CA HIS A 74 -0.17 4.36 4.21
C HIS A 74 -1.19 5.48 4.38
N MET A 75 -2.00 5.42 5.45
CA MET A 75 -3.15 6.31 5.67
C MET A 75 -2.77 7.64 6.31
N THR A 76 -1.68 8.25 5.86
CA THR A 76 -1.28 9.58 6.31
C THR A 76 -0.72 10.41 5.16
N ASP A 77 -0.67 11.72 5.38
CA ASP A 77 -0.04 12.66 4.45
C ASP A 77 1.46 12.73 4.73
N LEU A 78 2.20 11.70 4.28
CA LEU A 78 3.64 11.57 4.53
C LEU A 78 4.43 12.82 4.10
N PRO A 79 5.43 13.25 4.86
CA PRO A 79 6.09 12.57 5.98
C PRO A 79 5.37 12.70 7.34
N TYR A 80 4.20 13.28 7.39
CA TYR A 80 3.38 13.32 8.60
C TYR A 80 2.81 11.92 8.85
N GLY A 81 2.98 11.42 10.08
CA GLY A 81 2.36 10.17 10.48
C GLY A 81 3.07 8.91 9.99
N ARG A 82 4.38 8.92 9.86
CA ARG A 82 5.16 7.69 9.70
C ARG A 82 4.97 6.80 10.92
N GLY A 83 5.02 5.49 10.74
CA GLY A 83 5.00 4.56 11.85
C GLY A 83 3.67 3.84 12.04
N GLY A 84 3.48 3.28 13.23
CA GLY A 84 2.39 2.36 13.52
C GLY A 84 1.06 3.01 13.87
N SER A 85 0.00 2.22 13.73
CA SER A 85 -1.38 2.59 14.09
C SER A 85 -1.83 3.93 13.51
N PRO A 86 -1.71 4.14 12.17
CA PRO A 86 -1.97 5.45 11.59
C PRO A 86 -3.42 5.91 11.83
N LEU A 87 -4.41 5.08 11.57
CA LEU A 87 -5.82 5.44 11.75
C LEU A 87 -6.13 5.84 13.20
N GLN A 88 -5.70 5.02 14.16
CA GLN A 88 -5.94 5.28 15.57
C GLN A 88 -5.28 6.59 16.03
N ASN A 89 -4.04 6.84 15.58
CA ASN A 89 -3.35 8.08 15.91
C ASN A 89 -4.01 9.32 15.31
N LEU A 90 -4.50 9.23 14.06
CA LEU A 90 -5.21 10.33 13.42
C LEU A 90 -6.51 10.66 14.15
N ILE A 91 -7.29 9.66 14.52
CA ILE A 91 -8.56 9.83 15.24
C ILE A 91 -8.33 10.46 16.62
N VAL A 92 -7.36 9.94 17.38
CA VAL A 92 -7.02 10.49 18.71
C VAL A 92 -6.58 11.95 18.61
N ARG A 93 -5.93 12.35 17.51
CA ARG A 93 -5.52 13.73 17.27
C ARG A 93 -6.65 14.63 16.76
N GLY A 94 -7.85 14.09 16.59
CA GLY A 94 -9.03 14.84 16.16
C GLY A 94 -9.10 15.14 14.67
N LEU A 95 -8.34 14.43 13.85
CA LEU A 95 -8.37 14.63 12.41
C LEU A 95 -9.61 13.97 11.78
N THR A 96 -10.26 14.67 10.86
CA THR A 96 -11.45 14.20 10.14
C THR A 96 -11.16 13.83 8.70
N ALA A 97 -9.98 14.13 8.22
CA ALA A 97 -9.52 13.81 6.86
C ALA A 97 -8.01 13.60 6.86
N THR A 98 -7.54 12.82 5.92
CA THR A 98 -6.13 12.55 5.69
C THR A 98 -5.87 12.33 4.20
N LYS A 99 -4.67 11.91 3.87
CA LYS A 99 -4.31 11.39 2.54
C LYS A 99 -3.99 9.92 2.67
N LEU A 100 -4.32 9.15 1.64
CA LEU A 100 -3.74 7.81 1.45
C LEU A 100 -2.53 7.99 0.54
N SER A 101 -1.36 7.61 1.04
CA SER A 101 -0.09 7.72 0.30
C SER A 101 0.35 6.38 -0.23
N ALA A 102 0.70 6.30 -1.52
CA ALA A 102 1.35 5.13 -2.11
C ALA A 102 2.85 5.42 -2.22
N LEU A 103 3.67 4.59 -1.59
CA LEU A 103 5.12 4.84 -1.51
C LEU A 103 5.92 3.58 -1.81
N ARG A 104 7.14 3.77 -2.32
CA ARG A 104 8.07 2.67 -2.56
C ARG A 104 8.71 2.25 -1.24
N VAL A 105 8.82 0.95 -1.05
CA VAL A 105 9.49 0.37 0.12
C VAL A 105 11.00 0.55 -0.01
N GLU A 106 11.60 1.16 1.01
CA GLU A 106 13.04 1.33 1.15
C GLU A 106 13.44 1.00 2.59
N VAL A 107 14.72 1.14 2.90
CA VAL A 107 15.19 1.02 4.28
C VAL A 107 14.57 2.14 5.11
N GLY A 108 13.99 1.79 6.24
CA GLY A 108 13.29 2.72 7.11
C GLY A 108 11.77 2.60 6.97
N LEU A 109 11.07 2.87 8.07
CA LEU A 109 9.62 2.70 8.13
C LEU A 109 8.92 3.92 7.52
N ASP A 110 8.17 3.69 6.45
CA ASP A 110 7.36 4.72 5.75
C ASP A 110 8.18 5.93 5.27
N THR A 111 9.43 5.71 4.92
CA THR A 111 10.35 6.78 4.52
C THR A 111 10.55 6.90 3.01
N GLY A 112 10.07 5.93 2.23
CA GLY A 112 10.30 5.88 0.79
C GLY A 112 9.61 7.00 0.01
N PRO A 113 10.02 7.19 -1.25
CA PRO A 113 9.42 8.20 -2.11
C PRO A 113 7.98 7.84 -2.46
N VAL A 114 7.16 8.86 -2.69
CA VAL A 114 5.71 8.75 -2.88
C VAL A 114 5.34 8.85 -4.35
N TYR A 115 4.54 7.89 -4.82
CA TYR A 115 4.01 7.90 -6.20
C TYR A 115 2.80 8.80 -6.35
N LEU A 116 1.88 8.76 -5.37
CA LEU A 116 0.57 9.35 -5.47
C LEU A 116 -0.05 9.47 -4.08
N LYS A 117 -0.84 10.50 -3.88
CA LYS A 117 -1.69 10.67 -2.70
C LYS A 117 -3.11 10.94 -3.14
N MET A 118 -4.09 10.38 -2.43
CA MET A 118 -5.50 10.69 -2.64
C MET A 118 -6.16 11.03 -1.32
N ASP A 119 -7.14 11.93 -1.36
CA ASP A 119 -7.88 12.35 -0.17
C ASP A 119 -8.68 11.19 0.42
N LEU A 120 -8.64 11.07 1.74
CA LEU A 120 -9.36 10.05 2.49
C LEU A 120 -10.15 10.70 3.64
N SER A 121 -11.47 10.57 3.60
CA SER A 121 -12.32 10.98 4.71
C SER A 121 -12.23 9.98 5.86
N LEU A 122 -12.13 10.47 7.08
CA LEU A 122 -12.12 9.67 8.31
C LEU A 122 -13.50 9.65 8.99
N SER A 123 -14.56 10.09 8.31
CA SER A 123 -15.91 10.04 8.85
C SER A 123 -16.47 8.62 8.86
N GLY A 124 -17.30 8.32 9.86
CA GLY A 124 -17.94 7.03 10.01
C GLY A 124 -17.15 6.04 10.85
N THR A 125 -17.52 4.76 10.73
CA THR A 125 -16.87 3.66 11.47
C THR A 125 -15.53 3.29 10.84
N ALA A 126 -14.70 2.58 11.58
CA ALA A 126 -13.45 2.03 11.06
C ALA A 126 -13.69 1.16 9.83
N GLU A 127 -14.74 0.33 9.85
CA GLU A 127 -15.12 -0.51 8.72
C GLU A 127 -15.44 0.33 7.46
N GLU A 128 -16.21 1.40 7.60
CA GLU A 128 -16.52 2.32 6.51
C GLU A 128 -15.27 2.99 5.95
N ILE A 129 -14.34 3.36 6.82
CA ILE A 129 -13.06 3.96 6.41
C ILE A 129 -12.23 2.95 5.61
N PHE A 130 -12.13 1.70 6.07
CA PHE A 130 -11.40 0.66 5.36
C PHE A 130 -12.03 0.31 4.00
N VAL A 131 -13.35 0.38 3.88
CA VAL A 131 -14.02 0.22 2.58
C VAL A 131 -13.59 1.33 1.61
N ARG A 132 -13.50 2.58 2.09
CA ARG A 132 -12.99 3.70 1.28
C ARG A 132 -11.54 3.50 0.88
N VAL A 133 -10.70 3.04 1.80
CA VAL A 133 -9.29 2.74 1.53
C VAL A 133 -9.17 1.72 0.39
N ASN A 134 -9.96 0.64 0.43
CA ASN A 134 -9.94 -0.39 -0.59
C ASN A 134 -10.25 0.15 -1.98
N LYS A 135 -11.26 1.00 -2.09
CA LYS A 135 -11.62 1.64 -3.36
C LYS A 135 -10.51 2.55 -3.86
N LEU A 136 -9.90 3.32 -2.97
CA LEU A 136 -8.78 4.21 -3.32
C LEU A 136 -7.56 3.41 -3.76
N VAL A 137 -7.23 2.32 -3.07
CA VAL A 137 -6.10 1.44 -3.44
C VAL A 137 -6.24 0.96 -4.87
N GLY A 138 -7.42 0.47 -5.26
CA GLY A 138 -7.67 0.04 -6.63
C GLY A 138 -7.44 1.14 -7.65
N LYS A 139 -7.99 2.33 -7.41
CA LYS A 139 -7.80 3.50 -8.28
C LYS A 139 -6.35 3.94 -8.36
N MET A 140 -5.65 3.94 -7.24
CA MET A 140 -4.25 4.35 -7.17
C MET A 140 -3.35 3.39 -7.94
N ILE A 141 -3.57 2.09 -7.82
CA ILE A 141 -2.82 1.08 -8.58
C ILE A 141 -3.00 1.30 -10.08
N VAL A 142 -4.24 1.49 -10.52
CA VAL A 142 -4.54 1.75 -11.95
C VAL A 142 -3.79 2.99 -12.42
N GLU A 143 -3.84 4.07 -11.65
CA GLU A 143 -3.22 5.32 -12.04
C GLU A 143 -1.69 5.23 -12.08
N ILE A 144 -1.09 4.56 -11.10
CA ILE A 144 0.36 4.33 -11.07
C ILE A 144 0.82 3.55 -12.30
N ILE A 145 0.09 2.50 -12.67
CA ILE A 145 0.45 1.65 -13.81
C ILE A 145 0.19 2.37 -15.14
N GLN A 146 -1.01 2.88 -15.35
CA GLN A 146 -1.42 3.48 -16.63
C GLN A 146 -0.61 4.73 -16.97
N ASN A 147 -0.29 5.55 -15.98
CA ASN A 147 0.46 6.79 -16.18
C ASN A 147 1.96 6.63 -15.92
N ASN A 148 2.41 5.42 -15.64
CA ASN A 148 3.81 5.11 -15.34
C ASN A 148 4.40 6.10 -14.34
N LEU A 149 3.70 6.31 -13.23
CA LEU A 149 4.10 7.29 -12.22
C LEU A 149 5.43 6.91 -11.59
N GLN A 150 6.29 7.92 -11.44
CA GLN A 150 7.57 7.76 -10.75
C GLN A 150 7.48 8.33 -9.35
N PRO A 151 8.11 7.70 -8.35
CA PRO A 151 8.01 8.21 -6.97
C PRO A 151 8.89 9.44 -6.77
N VAL A 152 8.42 10.33 -5.89
CA VAL A 152 9.10 11.58 -5.55
C VAL A 152 9.42 11.56 -4.06
N PRO A 153 10.65 11.95 -3.65
CA PRO A 153 11.02 11.98 -2.23
C PRO A 153 10.03 12.79 -1.40
N GLN A 154 9.80 12.34 -0.17
CA GLN A 154 8.94 13.07 0.77
C GLN A 154 9.60 14.40 1.13
N GLU A 155 8.78 15.45 1.26
CA GLU A 155 9.23 16.79 1.62
C GLU A 155 8.55 17.23 2.92
N GLY A 156 9.29 17.93 3.77
CA GLY A 156 8.79 18.47 5.03
C GLY A 156 9.35 17.73 6.26
N ASP A 157 8.97 18.25 7.43
CA ASP A 157 9.41 17.69 8.71
C ASP A 157 8.60 16.42 9.03
N PRO A 158 9.27 15.30 9.29
CA PRO A 158 8.56 14.06 9.59
C PRO A 158 7.96 14.10 11.00
N VAL A 159 6.75 13.52 11.13
CA VAL A 159 6.14 13.20 12.40
C VAL A 159 5.97 11.70 12.46
N VAL A 160 6.52 11.07 13.49
CA VAL A 160 6.48 9.61 13.66
C VAL A 160 5.45 9.25 14.71
N PHE A 161 4.51 8.37 14.34
CA PHE A 161 3.51 7.85 15.27
C PHE A 161 4.06 6.64 16.00
N LYS A 162 3.72 6.54 17.28
CA LYS A 162 3.95 5.32 18.06
C LYS A 162 2.78 4.37 17.88
N ARG A 163 3.07 3.09 17.75
CA ARG A 163 2.03 2.05 17.71
C ARG A 163 1.21 2.11 18.99
N ARG A 164 -0.09 2.21 18.86
CA ARG A 164 -1.03 2.21 19.99
C ARG A 164 -1.38 0.78 20.36
N LYS A 165 -1.39 0.49 21.66
CA LYS A 165 -1.81 -0.82 22.19
C LYS A 165 -3.25 -0.73 22.67
N PRO A 166 -4.02 -1.82 22.60
CA PRO A 166 -5.32 -1.88 23.26
C PRO A 166 -5.14 -1.67 24.76
N GLU A 167 -6.00 -0.87 25.36
CA GLU A 167 -6.03 -0.65 26.80
C GLU A 167 -6.99 -1.64 27.47
#